data_20b8171fb8465b5148fe40445ce69969
#
_entry.id   20b8171fb8465b5148fe40445ce69969
#
_cell.length_a   1.000
_cell.length_b   1.000
_cell.length_c   1.000
_cell.angle_alpha   90.00
_cell.angle_beta   90.00
_cell.angle_gamma   90.00
#
_symmetry.space_group_name_H-M   'P 1'
#
loop_
_entity.id
_entity.type
_entity.pdbx_description
1 polymer ?
#
loop_
_entity_poly.entity_id
_entity_poly.type
_entity_poly.pdbx_seq_one_letter_code
_entity_poly.pdbx_strand_id
1 'polypeptide(L)'
;QEKTKAADEVAKRFHSLAEVLLQRDPAGAAPRLEARIIQASALTLGAEATLARNELASARFELNQLLGEKAEHPLELKMENLTLNPPPALEPLLVNARKKNFDLRARIIDVQQQGYEVKLAENERWPSITVQPYIQRQQNETRETQVGIGVSIPLPLWNRNKGAIEAAKAKEVQAEVMLTAQMRQLERDVAAQASHYKIHVEELAKWPADTLASFRKAATEADEHYRLGALPLSTYTELQRQYIDSVKAVLESQLGAVDARLQLEQLTGTKLQ
;
A
#
# COMPACT_ATOMS: atom_id res chain seq x y z
N GLN A 1 -6.39 8.75 14.71
CA GLN A 1 -6.96 9.73 15.64
C GLN A 1 -8.13 9.15 16.43
N GLU A 2 -9.20 8.63 15.79
CA GLU A 2 -10.38 8.09 16.50
C GLU A 2 -10.00 6.91 17.42
N LYS A 3 -9.17 5.97 16.96
CA LYS A 3 -8.62 4.88 17.77
C LYS A 3 -7.89 5.42 19.01
N THR A 4 -7.05 6.43 18.83
CA THR A 4 -6.31 7.05 19.93
C THR A 4 -7.22 7.74 20.93
N LYS A 5 -8.25 8.46 20.45
CA LYS A 5 -9.24 9.10 21.33
C LYS A 5 -9.98 8.07 22.18
N ALA A 6 -10.50 7.00 21.57
CA ALA A 6 -11.21 5.95 22.30
C ALA A 6 -10.32 5.27 23.36
N ALA A 7 -9.09 4.91 22.99
CA ALA A 7 -8.14 4.30 23.91
C ALA A 7 -7.76 5.25 25.07
N ASP A 8 -7.54 6.54 24.79
CA ASP A 8 -7.22 7.55 25.79
C ASP A 8 -8.39 7.81 26.74
N GLU A 9 -9.63 7.85 26.23
CA GLU A 9 -10.84 8.03 27.06
C GLU A 9 -10.98 6.90 28.06
N VAL A 10 -10.85 5.65 27.59
CA VAL A 10 -11.00 4.48 28.46
C VAL A 10 -9.82 4.38 29.43
N ALA A 11 -8.59 4.58 28.97
CA ALA A 11 -7.42 4.57 29.86
C ALA A 11 -7.53 5.61 30.98
N LYS A 12 -8.00 6.84 30.69
CA LYS A 12 -8.24 7.87 31.69
C LYS A 12 -9.32 7.48 32.71
N ARG A 13 -10.43 6.85 32.28
CA ARG A 13 -11.47 6.37 33.19
C ARG A 13 -10.91 5.36 34.17
N PHE A 14 -10.17 4.35 33.66
CA PHE A 14 -9.56 3.35 34.55
C PHE A 14 -8.49 3.91 35.47
N HIS A 15 -7.67 4.84 34.99
CA HIS A 15 -6.66 5.50 35.83
C HIS A 15 -7.31 6.29 36.97
N SER A 16 -8.31 7.13 36.67
CA SER A 16 -9.02 7.89 37.71
C SER A 16 -9.73 6.98 38.72
N LEU A 17 -10.26 5.86 38.25
CA LEU A 17 -10.93 4.89 39.10
C LEU A 17 -9.93 4.15 40.00
N ALA A 18 -8.77 3.77 39.47
CA ALA A 18 -7.68 3.16 40.24
C ALA A 18 -7.19 4.09 41.34
N GLU A 19 -7.02 5.39 41.07
CA GLU A 19 -6.62 6.39 42.08
C GLU A 19 -7.64 6.49 43.22
N VAL A 20 -8.95 6.56 42.90
CA VAL A 20 -10.00 6.65 43.92
C VAL A 20 -10.07 5.40 44.77
N LEU A 21 -9.88 4.21 44.19
CA LEU A 21 -9.94 2.95 44.93
C LEU A 21 -8.71 2.72 45.78
N LEU A 22 -7.54 3.25 45.41
CA LEU A 22 -6.33 3.20 46.22
C LEU A 22 -6.39 4.10 47.48
N GLN A 23 -7.15 5.20 47.39
CA GLN A 23 -7.32 6.12 48.52
C GLN A 23 -8.35 5.62 49.56
N ARG A 24 -9.22 4.67 49.20
CA ARG A 24 -10.17 4.05 50.10
C ARG A 24 -9.51 2.91 50.86
N ASP A 25 -9.66 2.90 52.19
CA ASP A 25 -9.24 1.77 53.01
C ASP A 25 -10.25 0.60 52.80
N PRO A 26 -9.83 -0.48 52.11
CA PRO A 26 -10.79 -1.52 51.72
C PRO A 26 -11.10 -2.43 52.91
N ALA A 27 -12.26 -2.34 53.45
CA ALA A 27 -12.78 -3.26 54.46
C ALA A 27 -13.21 -4.60 53.78
N GLY A 28 -12.30 -5.58 53.77
CA GLY A 28 -12.56 -6.93 53.31
C GLY A 28 -11.75 -7.36 52.09
N ALA A 29 -11.80 -8.69 51.75
CA ALA A 29 -11.00 -9.26 50.66
C ALA A 29 -11.52 -8.93 49.28
N ALA A 30 -12.83 -8.89 49.05
CA ALA A 30 -13.44 -8.60 47.75
C ALA A 30 -13.13 -7.20 47.24
N PRO A 31 -13.23 -6.11 47.97
CA PRO A 31 -12.85 -4.77 47.56
C PRO A 31 -11.35 -4.66 47.20
N ARG A 32 -10.49 -5.42 47.88
CA ARG A 32 -9.04 -5.47 47.57
C ARG A 32 -8.76 -6.13 46.24
N LEU A 33 -9.47 -7.20 45.89
CA LEU A 33 -9.34 -7.89 44.59
C LEU A 33 -9.86 -7.01 43.45
N GLU A 34 -11.01 -6.33 43.64
CA GLU A 34 -11.53 -5.39 42.64
C GLU A 34 -10.55 -4.24 42.36
N ALA A 35 -9.96 -3.64 43.38
CA ALA A 35 -8.94 -2.61 43.23
C ALA A 35 -7.74 -3.12 42.43
N ARG A 36 -7.30 -4.37 42.66
CA ARG A 36 -6.20 -4.99 41.89
C ARG A 36 -6.56 -5.23 40.42
N ILE A 37 -7.78 -5.67 40.14
CA ILE A 37 -8.26 -5.85 38.76
C ILE A 37 -8.29 -4.51 38.03
N ILE A 38 -8.78 -3.45 38.68
CA ILE A 38 -8.82 -2.11 38.07
C ILE A 38 -7.41 -1.56 37.83
N GLN A 39 -6.47 -1.76 38.77
CA GLN A 39 -5.07 -1.39 38.59
C GLN A 39 -4.44 -2.12 37.39
N ALA A 40 -4.65 -3.43 37.28
CA ALA A 40 -4.16 -4.21 36.14
C ALA A 40 -4.76 -3.74 34.83
N SER A 41 -6.08 -3.48 34.82
CA SER A 41 -6.78 -2.95 33.65
C SER A 41 -6.29 -1.54 33.28
N ALA A 42 -6.06 -0.65 34.24
CA ALA A 42 -5.51 0.67 33.99
C ALA A 42 -4.11 0.61 33.35
N LEU A 43 -3.27 -0.33 33.80
CA LEU A 43 -1.95 -0.55 33.22
C LEU A 43 -2.04 -1.04 31.78
N THR A 44 -2.85 -2.06 31.52
CA THR A 44 -2.98 -2.64 30.16
C THR A 44 -3.61 -1.66 29.18
N LEU A 45 -4.68 -0.97 29.57
CA LEU A 45 -5.34 0.05 28.74
C LEU A 45 -4.46 1.30 28.54
N GLY A 46 -3.66 1.68 29.55
CA GLY A 46 -2.67 2.73 29.43
C GLY A 46 -1.57 2.39 28.43
N ALA A 47 -1.09 1.14 28.42
CA ALA A 47 -0.14 0.65 27.42
C ALA A 47 -0.76 0.66 26.01
N GLU A 48 -2.01 0.23 25.88
CA GLU A 48 -2.73 0.25 24.62
C GLU A 48 -2.95 1.68 24.08
N ALA A 49 -3.31 2.62 24.93
CA ALA A 49 -3.40 4.05 24.57
C ALA A 49 -2.04 4.61 24.12
N THR A 50 -0.95 4.20 24.74
CA THR A 50 0.41 4.58 24.35
C THR A 50 0.78 4.04 22.99
N LEU A 51 0.46 2.77 22.71
CA LEU A 51 0.65 2.18 21.36
C LEU A 51 -0.14 2.94 20.31
N ALA A 52 -1.41 3.26 20.56
CA ALA A 52 -2.25 4.01 19.63
C ALA A 52 -1.69 5.44 19.37
N ARG A 53 -1.10 6.09 20.37
CA ARG A 53 -0.42 7.40 20.19
C ARG A 53 0.84 7.26 19.35
N ASN A 54 1.64 6.22 19.56
CA ASN A 54 2.85 5.96 18.77
C ASN A 54 2.50 5.67 17.30
N GLU A 55 1.47 4.85 17.04
CA GLU A 55 0.96 4.61 15.69
C GLU A 55 0.50 5.92 15.01
N LEU A 56 -0.21 6.78 15.74
CA LEU A 56 -0.63 8.08 15.22
C LEU A 56 0.56 8.98 14.90
N ALA A 57 1.58 9.02 15.77
CA ALA A 57 2.80 9.81 15.55
C ALA A 57 3.56 9.30 14.32
N SER A 58 3.75 7.98 14.19
CA SER A 58 4.40 7.36 13.03
C SER A 58 3.66 7.68 11.73
N ALA A 59 2.33 7.52 11.72
CA ALA A 59 1.51 7.83 10.54
C ALA A 59 1.58 9.32 10.14
N ARG A 60 1.72 10.24 11.12
CA ARG A 60 1.93 11.67 10.84
C ARG A 60 3.30 11.93 10.23
N PHE A 61 4.35 11.29 10.74
CA PHE A 61 5.70 11.41 10.17
C PHE A 61 5.77 10.88 8.74
N GLU A 62 5.15 9.73 8.46
CA GLU A 62 5.05 9.17 7.12
C GLU A 62 4.30 10.12 6.17
N LEU A 63 3.18 10.68 6.61
CA LEU A 63 2.42 11.64 5.80
C LEU A 63 3.22 12.91 5.53
N ASN A 64 3.90 13.48 6.53
CA ASN A 64 4.78 14.63 6.34
C ASN A 64 5.91 14.33 5.34
N GLN A 65 6.51 13.13 5.43
CA GLN A 65 7.52 12.68 4.48
C GLN A 65 6.98 12.62 3.05
N LEU A 66 5.77 12.06 2.87
CA LEU A 66 5.13 11.98 1.55
C LEU A 66 4.77 13.36 0.98
N LEU A 67 4.44 14.32 1.85
CA LEU A 67 4.17 15.72 1.47
C LEU A 67 5.44 16.55 1.25
N GLY A 68 6.62 16.02 1.57
CA GLY A 68 7.89 16.75 1.51
C GLY A 68 8.06 17.79 2.63
N GLU A 69 7.27 17.67 3.70
CA GLU A 69 7.29 18.57 4.85
C GLU A 69 8.28 18.07 5.94
N LYS A 70 8.57 18.94 6.90
CA LYS A 70 9.37 18.57 8.06
C LYS A 70 8.61 17.53 8.91
N ALA A 71 9.33 16.59 9.53
CA ALA A 71 8.73 15.49 10.29
C ALA A 71 7.70 15.95 11.36
N GLU A 72 7.93 17.08 12.00
CA GLU A 72 7.09 17.64 13.06
C GLU A 72 6.08 18.69 12.57
N HIS A 73 5.92 18.85 11.24
CA HIS A 73 4.98 19.83 10.70
C HIS A 73 3.55 19.51 11.17
N PRO A 74 2.83 20.49 11.76
CA PRO A 74 1.46 20.25 12.23
C PRO A 74 0.52 20.01 11.05
N LEU A 75 -0.15 18.85 11.05
CA LEU A 75 -1.12 18.50 10.03
C LEU A 75 -2.54 18.74 10.53
N GLU A 76 -3.27 19.60 9.84
CA GLU A 76 -4.71 19.74 10.00
C GLU A 76 -5.42 18.77 9.06
N LEU A 77 -5.87 17.63 9.59
CA LEU A 77 -6.60 16.63 8.83
C LEU A 77 -8.10 16.94 8.89
N LYS A 78 -8.71 17.26 7.75
CA LYS A 78 -10.16 17.34 7.62
C LYS A 78 -10.70 15.95 7.33
N MET A 79 -11.63 15.50 8.16
CA MET A 79 -12.39 14.28 7.84
C MET A 79 -13.43 14.64 6.79
N GLU A 80 -13.26 14.15 5.56
CA GLU A 80 -14.35 14.08 4.61
C GLU A 80 -15.20 12.84 4.90
N ASN A 81 -16.51 12.96 4.70
CA ASN A 81 -17.40 11.82 4.79
C ASN A 81 -17.00 10.82 3.71
N LEU A 82 -16.42 9.70 4.13
CA LEU A 82 -15.99 8.66 3.24
C LEU A 82 -17.22 7.93 2.69
N THR A 83 -17.63 8.26 1.47
CA THR A 83 -18.67 7.51 0.77
C THR A 83 -18.04 6.31 0.08
N LEU A 84 -18.35 5.13 0.57
CA LEU A 84 -17.91 3.85 0.01
C LEU A 84 -19.08 3.24 -0.78
N ASN A 85 -19.04 3.43 -2.10
CA ASN A 85 -20.02 2.83 -2.99
C ASN A 85 -19.61 1.41 -3.37
N PRO A 86 -20.56 0.48 -3.60
CA PRO A 86 -20.23 -0.85 -4.09
C PRO A 86 -19.39 -0.79 -5.38
N PRO A 87 -18.42 -1.71 -5.56
CA PRO A 87 -17.62 -1.74 -6.78
C PRO A 87 -18.49 -2.00 -8.00
N PRO A 88 -18.13 -1.46 -9.18
CA PRO A 88 -18.76 -1.82 -10.43
C PRO A 88 -18.54 -3.32 -10.73
N ALA A 89 -19.27 -3.85 -11.73
CA ALA A 89 -19.10 -5.22 -12.16
C ALA A 89 -17.64 -5.53 -12.57
N LEU A 90 -17.22 -6.78 -12.43
CA LEU A 90 -15.83 -7.20 -12.65
C LEU A 90 -15.37 -6.96 -14.11
N GLU A 91 -16.21 -7.24 -15.10
CA GLU A 91 -15.83 -7.11 -16.52
C GLU A 91 -15.38 -5.70 -16.93
N PRO A 92 -16.09 -4.61 -16.62
CA PRO A 92 -15.60 -3.26 -16.88
C PRO A 92 -14.25 -2.95 -16.21
N LEU A 93 -14.00 -3.47 -15.01
CA LEU A 93 -12.73 -3.31 -14.29
C LEU A 93 -11.59 -4.01 -15.05
N LEU A 94 -11.79 -5.24 -15.50
CA LEU A 94 -10.81 -6.00 -16.27
C LEU A 94 -10.50 -5.32 -17.61
N VAL A 95 -11.52 -4.82 -18.32
CA VAL A 95 -11.33 -4.08 -19.57
C VAL A 95 -10.50 -2.81 -19.36
N ASN A 96 -10.79 -2.06 -18.29
CA ASN A 96 -10.02 -0.87 -17.95
C ASN A 96 -8.58 -1.21 -17.58
N ALA A 97 -8.37 -2.24 -16.74
CA ALA A 97 -7.06 -2.69 -16.34
C ALA A 97 -6.20 -3.07 -17.55
N ARG A 98 -6.71 -3.89 -18.46
CA ARG A 98 -5.99 -4.28 -19.69
C ARG A 98 -5.59 -3.08 -20.56
N LYS A 99 -6.41 -2.02 -20.58
CA LYS A 99 -6.16 -0.81 -21.41
C LYS A 99 -5.23 0.19 -20.74
N LYS A 100 -5.35 0.38 -19.42
CA LYS A 100 -4.76 1.53 -18.72
C LYS A 100 -3.65 1.17 -17.74
N ASN A 101 -3.49 -0.12 -17.36
CA ASN A 101 -2.46 -0.53 -16.44
C ASN A 101 -1.07 -0.23 -17.01
N PHE A 102 -0.26 0.50 -16.25
CA PHE A 102 1.07 0.95 -16.71
C PHE A 102 2.07 -0.20 -16.80
N ASP A 103 2.02 -1.15 -15.85
CA ASP A 103 2.94 -2.29 -15.83
C ASP A 103 2.69 -3.22 -17.02
N LEU A 104 1.42 -3.45 -17.36
CA LEU A 104 1.05 -4.24 -18.54
C LEU A 104 1.52 -3.53 -19.82
N ARG A 105 1.35 -2.20 -19.91
CA ARG A 105 1.82 -1.43 -21.06
C ARG A 105 3.33 -1.46 -21.20
N ALA A 106 4.07 -1.38 -20.07
CA ALA A 106 5.52 -1.52 -20.06
C ALA A 106 5.95 -2.89 -20.60
N ARG A 107 5.26 -3.97 -20.25
CA ARG A 107 5.53 -5.31 -20.77
C ARG A 107 5.22 -5.44 -22.28
N ILE A 108 4.17 -4.79 -22.77
CA ILE A 108 3.89 -4.74 -24.21
C ILE A 108 5.01 -4.05 -24.99
N ILE A 109 5.53 -2.95 -24.44
CA ILE A 109 6.67 -2.22 -25.01
C ILE A 109 7.94 -3.09 -24.99
N ASP A 110 8.17 -3.83 -23.89
CA ASP A 110 9.31 -4.76 -23.77
C ASP A 110 9.28 -5.82 -24.86
N VAL A 111 8.13 -6.46 -25.12
CA VAL A 111 7.99 -7.40 -26.25
C VAL A 111 8.31 -6.74 -27.60
N GLN A 112 7.82 -5.53 -27.82
CA GLN A 112 8.14 -4.78 -29.05
C GLN A 112 9.65 -4.50 -29.17
N GLN A 113 10.29 -4.13 -28.06
CA GLN A 113 11.73 -3.91 -28.01
C GLN A 113 12.51 -5.17 -28.35
N GLN A 114 12.15 -6.33 -27.77
CA GLN A 114 12.80 -7.60 -28.12
C GLN A 114 12.59 -7.97 -29.59
N GLY A 115 11.43 -7.68 -30.16
CA GLY A 115 11.20 -7.85 -31.61
C GLY A 115 12.11 -6.94 -32.46
N TYR A 116 12.43 -5.73 -32.02
CA TYR A 116 13.44 -4.89 -32.69
C TYR A 116 14.86 -5.43 -32.53
N GLU A 117 15.21 -6.01 -31.38
CA GLU A 117 16.51 -6.67 -31.15
C GLU A 117 16.71 -7.88 -32.11
N VAL A 118 15.65 -8.65 -32.37
CA VAL A 118 15.68 -9.71 -33.38
C VAL A 118 16.00 -9.13 -34.75
N LYS A 119 15.29 -8.07 -35.17
CA LYS A 119 15.54 -7.41 -36.48
C LYS A 119 16.96 -6.83 -36.55
N LEU A 120 17.48 -6.27 -35.46
CA LEU A 120 18.83 -5.77 -35.37
C LEU A 120 19.82 -6.92 -35.59
N ALA A 121 19.68 -8.03 -34.85
CA ALA A 121 20.56 -9.21 -35.02
C ALA A 121 20.50 -9.81 -36.43
N GLU A 122 19.31 -9.77 -37.08
CA GLU A 122 19.14 -10.17 -38.48
C GLU A 122 19.87 -9.21 -39.45
N ASN A 123 19.83 -7.89 -39.20
CA ASN A 123 20.51 -6.88 -39.99
C ASN A 123 22.05 -6.98 -39.86
N GLU A 124 22.54 -7.27 -38.64
CA GLU A 124 23.99 -7.48 -38.39
C GLU A 124 24.57 -8.70 -39.15
N ARG A 125 23.74 -9.52 -39.74
CA ARG A 125 24.15 -10.56 -40.69
C ARG A 125 24.79 -9.97 -41.95
N TRP A 126 24.44 -8.74 -42.31
CA TRP A 126 24.98 -8.04 -43.44
C TRP A 126 26.22 -7.23 -43.03
N PRO A 127 27.30 -7.24 -43.86
CA PRO A 127 28.52 -6.50 -43.54
C PRO A 127 28.27 -4.99 -43.51
N SER A 128 28.84 -4.30 -42.55
CA SER A 128 28.85 -2.85 -42.50
C SER A 128 29.88 -2.30 -43.50
N ILE A 129 29.44 -1.36 -44.36
CA ILE A 129 30.34 -0.64 -45.25
C ILE A 129 30.91 0.54 -44.48
N THR A 130 32.25 0.54 -44.28
CA THR A 130 32.93 1.65 -43.62
C THR A 130 33.65 2.49 -44.66
N VAL A 131 33.33 3.78 -44.73
CA VAL A 131 34.00 4.76 -45.60
C VAL A 131 34.81 5.69 -44.70
N GLN A 132 36.12 5.71 -44.92
CA GLN A 132 37.08 6.50 -44.13
C GLN A 132 37.84 7.48 -45.02
N PRO A 133 37.57 8.76 -45.02
CA PRO A 133 38.45 9.76 -45.59
C PRO A 133 39.71 9.84 -44.75
N TYR A 134 40.90 9.86 -45.41
CA TYR A 134 42.16 10.01 -44.72
C TYR A 134 43.04 11.07 -45.38
N ILE A 135 43.81 11.76 -44.57
CA ILE A 135 44.84 12.69 -44.98
C ILE A 135 46.12 12.22 -44.29
N GLN A 136 47.04 11.72 -45.08
CA GLN A 136 48.35 11.30 -44.61
C GLN A 136 49.41 12.33 -45.06
N ARG A 137 50.14 12.88 -44.09
CA ARG A 137 51.29 13.73 -44.34
C ARG A 137 52.56 12.97 -44.01
N GLN A 138 53.42 12.78 -45.04
CA GLN A 138 54.68 12.13 -44.86
C GLN A 138 55.81 13.16 -45.07
N GLN A 139 56.71 13.28 -44.12
CA GLN A 139 57.79 14.22 -44.13
C GLN A 139 59.11 13.41 -44.23
N ASN A 140 59.44 13.12 -45.50
CA ASN A 140 60.77 12.63 -45.87
C ASN A 140 61.56 13.77 -46.56
N GLU A 141 62.48 13.53 -47.47
CA GLU A 141 63.23 14.55 -48.20
C GLU A 141 62.30 15.52 -48.97
N THR A 142 61.11 15.08 -49.37
CA THR A 142 60.04 15.88 -49.98
C THR A 142 58.78 15.77 -49.12
N ARG A 143 58.08 16.91 -48.91
CA ARG A 143 56.86 17.00 -48.14
C ARG A 143 55.68 16.55 -49.01
N GLU A 144 55.23 15.31 -48.84
CA GLU A 144 54.06 14.78 -49.57
C GLU A 144 52.87 14.74 -48.73
N THR A 145 51.74 15.20 -49.28
CA THR A 145 50.36 15.12 -48.64
C THR A 145 49.50 14.23 -49.53
N GLN A 146 49.12 13.08 -49.00
CA GLN A 146 48.22 12.14 -49.68
C GLN A 146 46.81 12.33 -49.09
N VAL A 147 45.84 12.50 -49.94
CA VAL A 147 44.40 12.56 -49.57
C VAL A 147 43.71 11.40 -50.28
N GLY A 148 42.96 10.62 -49.53
CA GLY A 148 42.28 9.48 -50.10
C GLY A 148 41.01 9.11 -49.36
N ILE A 149 40.25 8.22 -49.95
CA ILE A 149 39.05 7.62 -49.35
C ILE A 149 39.26 6.10 -49.32
N GLY A 150 39.29 5.55 -48.10
CA GLY A 150 39.32 4.11 -47.88
C GLY A 150 37.88 3.57 -47.79
N VAL A 151 37.59 2.46 -48.45
CA VAL A 151 36.35 1.71 -48.31
C VAL A 151 36.70 0.32 -47.78
N SER A 152 36.07 -0.07 -46.65
CA SER A 152 36.30 -1.38 -46.04
C SER A 152 34.97 -2.11 -45.93
N ILE A 153 34.91 -3.34 -46.42
CA ILE A 153 33.73 -4.22 -46.33
C ILE A 153 34.21 -5.55 -45.73
N PRO A 154 33.90 -5.83 -44.44
CA PRO A 154 34.19 -7.12 -43.83
C PRO A 154 33.31 -8.21 -44.41
N LEU A 155 33.88 -9.23 -45.02
CA LEU A 155 33.14 -10.35 -45.58
C LEU A 155 32.87 -11.41 -44.48
N PRO A 156 31.63 -11.71 -44.11
CA PRO A 156 31.28 -12.70 -43.10
C PRO A 156 31.32 -14.11 -43.68
N LEU A 157 32.54 -14.66 -43.87
CA LEU A 157 32.75 -15.96 -44.51
C LEU A 157 32.31 -17.14 -43.64
N TRP A 158 32.45 -17.01 -42.31
CA TRP A 158 32.27 -18.10 -41.38
C TRP A 158 31.08 -17.89 -40.38
N ASN A 159 30.79 -16.65 -40.01
CA ASN A 159 29.74 -16.33 -39.05
C ASN A 159 28.68 -15.48 -39.68
N ARG A 160 27.46 -16.03 -39.83
CA ARG A 160 26.28 -15.34 -40.32
C ARG A 160 25.38 -14.86 -39.17
N ASN A 161 25.93 -14.57 -38.00
CA ASN A 161 25.24 -14.09 -36.81
C ASN A 161 24.12 -15.02 -36.28
N LYS A 162 24.11 -16.31 -36.66
CA LYS A 162 23.04 -17.25 -36.32
C LYS A 162 22.83 -17.37 -34.80
N GLY A 163 23.92 -17.43 -34.03
CA GLY A 163 23.83 -17.55 -32.57
C GLY A 163 23.16 -16.35 -31.91
N ALA A 164 23.48 -15.11 -32.36
CA ALA A 164 22.87 -13.90 -31.85
C ALA A 164 21.39 -13.79 -32.25
N ILE A 165 21.03 -14.19 -33.47
CA ILE A 165 19.65 -14.23 -33.94
C ILE A 165 18.81 -15.20 -33.09
N GLU A 166 19.30 -16.42 -32.87
CA GLU A 166 18.56 -17.40 -32.04
C GLU A 166 18.47 -16.96 -30.57
N ALA A 167 19.51 -16.33 -30.02
CA ALA A 167 19.48 -15.75 -28.68
C ALA A 167 18.48 -14.59 -28.59
N ALA A 168 18.40 -13.71 -29.59
CA ALA A 168 17.42 -12.63 -29.63
C ALA A 168 15.98 -13.17 -29.72
N LYS A 169 15.73 -14.16 -30.58
CA LYS A 169 14.43 -14.83 -30.69
C LYS A 169 14.02 -15.51 -29.37
N ALA A 170 14.95 -16.15 -28.69
CA ALA A 170 14.66 -16.75 -27.38
C ALA A 170 14.25 -15.70 -26.34
N LYS A 171 14.87 -14.51 -26.34
CA LYS A 171 14.48 -13.37 -25.50
C LYS A 171 13.10 -12.82 -25.86
N GLU A 172 12.77 -12.71 -27.14
CA GLU A 172 11.45 -12.29 -27.59
C GLU A 172 10.36 -13.24 -27.08
N VAL A 173 10.53 -14.55 -27.24
CA VAL A 173 9.61 -15.57 -26.70
C VAL A 173 9.51 -15.47 -25.17
N GLN A 174 10.63 -15.24 -24.47
CA GLN A 174 10.61 -15.03 -23.03
C GLN A 174 9.77 -13.81 -22.65
N ALA A 175 9.91 -12.69 -23.37
CA ALA A 175 9.13 -11.48 -23.12
C ALA A 175 7.63 -11.70 -23.36
N GLU A 176 7.25 -12.44 -24.40
CA GLU A 176 5.85 -12.82 -24.71
C GLU A 176 5.24 -13.69 -23.58
N VAL A 177 5.98 -14.66 -23.07
CA VAL A 177 5.55 -15.49 -21.94
C VAL A 177 5.38 -14.65 -20.69
N MET A 178 6.30 -13.72 -20.42
CA MET A 178 6.21 -12.79 -19.28
C MET A 178 5.01 -11.84 -19.41
N LEU A 179 4.71 -11.35 -20.62
CA LEU A 179 3.51 -10.53 -20.87
C LEU A 179 2.23 -11.32 -20.57
N THR A 180 2.16 -12.57 -21.02
CA THR A 180 1.00 -13.44 -20.75
C THR A 180 0.84 -13.72 -19.26
N ALA A 181 1.94 -13.98 -18.55
CA ALA A 181 1.93 -14.17 -17.10
C ALA A 181 1.47 -12.92 -16.37
N GLN A 182 1.98 -11.74 -16.75
CA GLN A 182 1.61 -10.45 -16.17
C GLN A 182 0.12 -10.14 -16.40
N MET A 183 -0.42 -10.45 -17.57
CA MET A 183 -1.83 -10.24 -17.87
C MET A 183 -2.73 -11.10 -16.95
N ARG A 184 -2.38 -12.38 -16.78
CA ARG A 184 -3.12 -13.28 -15.86
C ARG A 184 -3.02 -12.84 -14.42
N GLN A 185 -1.85 -12.36 -14.01
CA GLN A 185 -1.64 -11.82 -12.67
C GLN A 185 -2.50 -10.58 -12.43
N LEU A 186 -2.52 -9.63 -13.38
CA LEU A 186 -3.35 -8.44 -13.33
C LEU A 186 -4.84 -8.78 -13.18
N GLU A 187 -5.33 -9.72 -13.99
CA GLU A 187 -6.73 -10.17 -13.93
C GLU A 187 -7.09 -10.75 -12.56
N ARG A 188 -6.22 -11.59 -12.01
CA ARG A 188 -6.37 -12.13 -10.65
C ARG A 188 -6.38 -11.04 -9.60
N ASP A 189 -5.44 -10.11 -9.66
CA ASP A 189 -5.28 -9.06 -8.67
C ASP A 189 -6.48 -8.09 -8.70
N VAL A 190 -6.98 -7.74 -9.89
CA VAL A 190 -8.22 -6.96 -10.05
C VAL A 190 -9.42 -7.69 -9.44
N ALA A 191 -9.57 -8.98 -9.72
CA ALA A 191 -10.68 -9.78 -9.18
C ALA A 191 -10.59 -9.89 -7.65
N ALA A 192 -9.39 -10.11 -7.11
CA ALA A 192 -9.15 -10.19 -5.66
C ALA A 192 -9.49 -8.86 -4.98
N GLN A 193 -8.98 -7.73 -5.49
CA GLN A 193 -9.22 -6.43 -4.89
C GLN A 193 -10.69 -5.99 -5.02
N ALA A 194 -11.35 -6.30 -6.13
CA ALA A 194 -12.78 -6.06 -6.28
C ALA A 194 -13.62 -6.85 -5.26
N SER A 195 -13.23 -8.10 -5.00
CA SER A 195 -13.87 -8.94 -3.99
C SER A 195 -13.62 -8.42 -2.56
N HIS A 196 -12.37 -8.05 -2.23
CA HIS A 196 -12.02 -7.49 -0.92
C HIS A 196 -12.80 -6.19 -0.66
N TYR A 197 -12.80 -5.28 -1.64
CA TYR A 197 -13.54 -4.03 -1.54
C TYR A 197 -15.03 -4.28 -1.31
N LYS A 198 -15.63 -5.18 -2.09
CA LYS A 198 -17.04 -5.55 -1.94
C LYS A 198 -17.35 -6.09 -0.54
N ILE A 199 -16.55 -7.03 -0.04
CA ILE A 199 -16.73 -7.62 1.29
C ILE A 199 -16.70 -6.55 2.39
N HIS A 200 -15.71 -5.64 2.36
CA HIS A 200 -15.62 -4.57 3.35
C HIS A 200 -16.80 -3.59 3.27
N VAL A 201 -17.23 -3.22 2.07
CA VAL A 201 -18.40 -2.33 1.89
C VAL A 201 -19.67 -3.00 2.39
N GLU A 202 -19.90 -4.28 2.07
CA GLU A 202 -21.05 -5.06 2.54
C GLU A 202 -21.03 -5.23 4.07
N GLU A 203 -19.85 -5.40 4.67
CA GLU A 203 -19.72 -5.48 6.14
C GLU A 203 -20.08 -4.13 6.79
N LEU A 204 -19.52 -3.04 6.30
CA LEU A 204 -19.80 -1.70 6.80
C LEU A 204 -21.28 -1.32 6.65
N ALA A 205 -21.93 -1.75 5.58
CA ALA A 205 -23.35 -1.47 5.33
C ALA A 205 -24.29 -2.16 6.34
N LYS A 206 -23.85 -3.17 7.08
CA LYS A 206 -24.64 -3.83 8.13
C LYS A 206 -24.78 -2.97 9.39
N TRP A 207 -23.91 -1.99 9.58
CA TRP A 207 -23.84 -1.19 10.78
C TRP A 207 -24.42 0.21 10.55
N PRO A 208 -25.34 0.68 11.39
CA PRO A 208 -25.81 2.06 11.35
C PRO A 208 -24.67 3.08 11.50
N ALA A 209 -24.82 4.24 10.89
CA ALA A 209 -23.79 5.29 10.92
C ALA A 209 -23.46 5.81 12.34
N ASP A 210 -24.40 5.66 13.28
CA ASP A 210 -24.26 6.05 14.68
C ASP A 210 -23.75 4.95 15.60
N THR A 211 -23.38 3.79 15.06
CA THR A 211 -22.92 2.62 15.84
C THR A 211 -21.80 2.97 16.81
N LEU A 212 -20.76 3.67 16.36
CA LEU A 212 -19.64 4.07 17.23
C LEU A 212 -20.08 5.06 18.31
N ALA A 213 -20.99 5.97 17.98
CA ALA A 213 -21.55 6.92 18.95
C ALA A 213 -22.38 6.21 20.02
N SER A 214 -23.16 5.19 19.62
CA SER A 214 -23.97 4.39 20.55
C SER A 214 -23.10 3.56 21.51
N PHE A 215 -22.02 2.95 21.03
CA PHE A 215 -21.07 2.23 21.88
C PHE A 215 -20.33 3.16 22.84
N ARG A 216 -19.92 4.33 22.36
CA ARG A 216 -19.30 5.36 23.21
C ARG A 216 -20.24 5.80 24.33
N LYS A 217 -21.52 6.00 24.00
CA LYS A 217 -22.58 6.35 24.98
C LYS A 217 -22.75 5.24 26.00
N ALA A 218 -22.85 3.98 25.55
CA ALA A 218 -22.96 2.83 26.45
C ALA A 218 -21.75 2.69 27.39
N ALA A 219 -20.53 2.91 26.88
CA ALA A 219 -19.32 2.91 27.69
C ALA A 219 -19.30 4.04 28.73
N THR A 220 -19.88 5.21 28.41
CA THR A 220 -20.01 6.34 29.34
C THR A 220 -21.04 6.07 30.42
N GLU A 221 -22.20 5.58 30.03
CA GLU A 221 -23.26 5.16 30.96
C GLU A 221 -22.79 4.04 31.91
N ALA A 222 -21.99 3.10 31.38
CA ALA A 222 -21.37 2.05 32.20
C ALA A 222 -20.39 2.62 33.26
N ASP A 223 -19.64 3.68 32.96
CA ASP A 223 -18.75 4.33 33.93
C ASP A 223 -19.56 5.01 35.05
N GLU A 224 -20.65 5.70 34.69
CA GLU A 224 -21.56 6.35 35.65
C GLU A 224 -22.22 5.33 36.56
N HIS A 225 -22.80 4.27 36.00
CA HIS A 225 -23.50 3.22 36.78
C HIS A 225 -22.53 2.44 37.66
N TYR A 226 -21.30 2.18 37.21
CA TYR A 226 -20.31 1.54 38.06
C TYR A 226 -19.91 2.43 39.26
N ARG A 227 -19.72 3.73 39.06
CA ARG A 227 -19.42 4.70 40.15
C ARG A 227 -20.53 4.81 41.17
N LEU A 228 -21.79 4.61 40.75
CA LEU A 228 -22.96 4.58 41.61
C LEU A 228 -23.17 3.21 42.30
N GLY A 229 -22.34 2.21 42.00
CA GLY A 229 -22.47 0.85 42.55
C GLY A 229 -23.61 0.04 41.93
N ALA A 230 -24.22 0.51 40.85
CA ALA A 230 -25.32 -0.15 40.16
C ALA A 230 -24.88 -1.17 39.11
N LEU A 231 -23.59 -1.24 38.79
CA LEU A 231 -23.04 -2.16 37.82
C LEU A 231 -21.88 -2.96 38.40
N PRO A 232 -21.80 -4.30 38.24
CA PRO A 232 -20.65 -5.09 38.67
C PRO A 232 -19.39 -4.78 37.86
N LEU A 233 -18.22 -4.91 38.51
CA LEU A 233 -16.91 -4.64 37.90
C LEU A 233 -16.68 -5.41 36.57
N SER A 234 -17.06 -6.67 36.54
CA SER A 234 -16.89 -7.53 35.35
C SER A 234 -17.65 -6.96 34.14
N THR A 235 -18.88 -6.53 34.32
CA THR A 235 -19.68 -5.93 33.25
C THR A 235 -19.13 -4.58 32.82
N TYR A 236 -18.67 -3.76 33.80
CA TYR A 236 -18.02 -2.49 33.50
C TYR A 236 -16.76 -2.67 32.64
N THR A 237 -15.84 -3.54 33.06
CA THR A 237 -14.60 -3.79 32.34
C THR A 237 -14.86 -4.35 30.93
N GLU A 238 -15.84 -5.23 30.81
CA GLU A 238 -16.23 -5.82 29.53
C GLU A 238 -16.80 -4.76 28.58
N LEU A 239 -17.72 -3.90 29.02
CA LEU A 239 -18.29 -2.83 28.18
C LEU A 239 -17.24 -1.83 27.71
N GLN A 240 -16.27 -1.46 28.57
CA GLN A 240 -15.20 -0.57 28.17
C GLN A 240 -14.29 -1.21 27.11
N ARG A 241 -13.99 -2.50 27.27
CA ARG A 241 -13.19 -3.25 26.29
C ARG A 241 -13.91 -3.41 24.95
N GLN A 242 -15.20 -3.80 25.01
CA GLN A 242 -16.05 -3.94 23.82
C GLN A 242 -16.14 -2.63 23.02
N TYR A 243 -16.16 -1.48 23.70
CA TYR A 243 -16.14 -0.19 23.03
C TYR A 243 -14.84 0.01 22.23
N ILE A 244 -13.67 -0.23 22.82
CA ILE A 244 -12.38 -0.11 22.12
C ILE A 244 -12.31 -1.07 20.94
N ASP A 245 -12.68 -2.33 21.15
CA ASP A 245 -12.62 -3.38 20.13
C ASP A 245 -13.59 -3.07 18.97
N SER A 246 -14.78 -2.53 19.27
CA SER A 246 -15.74 -2.09 18.24
C SER A 246 -15.19 -0.92 17.41
N VAL A 247 -14.55 0.07 18.04
CA VAL A 247 -13.90 1.18 17.32
C VAL A 247 -12.82 0.66 16.41
N LYS A 248 -11.95 -0.25 16.90
CA LYS A 248 -10.91 -0.88 16.08
C LYS A 248 -11.50 -1.62 14.88
N ALA A 249 -12.47 -2.48 15.10
CA ALA A 249 -13.09 -3.30 14.05
C ALA A 249 -13.71 -2.45 12.93
N VAL A 250 -14.44 -1.39 13.28
CA VAL A 250 -15.04 -0.48 12.28
C VAL A 250 -13.96 0.26 11.51
N LEU A 251 -12.95 0.81 12.19
CA LEU A 251 -11.86 1.56 11.55
C LEU A 251 -11.00 0.64 10.66
N GLU A 252 -10.72 -0.58 11.07
CA GLU A 252 -10.00 -1.57 10.26
C GLU A 252 -10.78 -1.95 9.00
N SER A 253 -12.09 -2.14 9.12
CA SER A 253 -12.95 -2.41 7.97
C SER A 253 -13.02 -1.22 7.00
N GLN A 254 -13.11 0.02 7.52
CA GLN A 254 -13.05 1.23 6.71
C GLN A 254 -11.70 1.37 6.00
N LEU A 255 -10.59 1.16 6.71
CA LEU A 255 -9.25 1.21 6.14
C LEU A 255 -9.07 0.14 5.06
N GLY A 256 -9.52 -1.10 5.33
CA GLY A 256 -9.48 -2.18 4.35
C GLY A 256 -10.28 -1.88 3.09
N ALA A 257 -11.45 -1.24 3.22
CA ALA A 257 -12.24 -0.80 2.06
C ALA A 257 -11.50 0.28 1.25
N VAL A 258 -10.94 1.29 1.91
CA VAL A 258 -10.18 2.36 1.24
C VAL A 258 -8.96 1.81 0.54
N ASP A 259 -8.20 0.94 1.20
CA ASP A 259 -6.98 0.34 0.64
C ASP A 259 -7.30 -0.52 -0.58
N ALA A 260 -8.30 -1.40 -0.49
CA ALA A 260 -8.76 -2.20 -1.61
C ALA A 260 -9.27 -1.34 -2.78
N ARG A 261 -9.98 -0.23 -2.50
CA ARG A 261 -10.40 0.73 -3.50
C ARG A 261 -9.22 1.39 -4.20
N LEU A 262 -8.24 1.90 -3.45
CA LEU A 262 -7.06 2.56 -4.01
C LEU A 262 -6.22 1.59 -4.86
N GLN A 263 -6.03 0.36 -4.39
CA GLN A 263 -5.35 -0.68 -5.16
C GLN A 263 -6.12 -1.00 -6.45
N LEU A 264 -7.44 -1.07 -6.39
CA LEU A 264 -8.27 -1.30 -7.57
C LEU A 264 -8.20 -0.13 -8.56
N GLU A 265 -8.20 1.12 -8.09
CA GLU A 265 -7.98 2.32 -8.90
C GLU A 265 -6.59 2.32 -9.56
N GLN A 266 -5.55 1.91 -8.83
CA GLN A 266 -4.20 1.77 -9.37
C GLN A 266 -4.12 0.69 -10.46
N LEU A 267 -4.70 -0.48 -10.22
CA LEU A 267 -4.69 -1.59 -11.18
C LEU A 267 -5.48 -1.26 -12.45
N THR A 268 -6.62 -0.58 -12.31
CA THR A 268 -7.52 -0.25 -13.43
C THR A 268 -7.17 1.07 -14.12
N GLY A 269 -6.34 1.92 -13.49
CA GLY A 269 -6.04 3.27 -13.98
C GLY A 269 -7.28 4.18 -14.07
N THR A 270 -8.31 3.91 -13.25
CA THR A 270 -9.57 4.69 -13.22
C THR A 270 -10.00 4.94 -11.79
N LYS A 271 -10.43 6.17 -11.49
CA LYS A 271 -11.04 6.48 -10.20
C LYS A 271 -12.41 5.80 -10.10
N LEU A 272 -12.67 5.17 -8.96
CA LEU A 272 -13.99 4.65 -8.60
C LEU A 272 -14.77 5.75 -7.89
N GLN A 273 -15.97 6.01 -8.38
CA GLN A 273 -16.87 7.03 -7.81
C GLN A 273 -17.64 6.47 -6.63
#